data_9c3261545a21e7edbba41dca04d7a4cf
#
_entry.id   9c3261545a21e7edbba41dca04d7a4cf
#
_cell.length_a   1.000
_cell.length_b   1.000
_cell.length_c   1.000
_cell.angle_alpha   90.00
_cell.angle_beta   90.00
_cell.angle_gamma   90.00
#
_symmetry.space_group_name_H-M   'P 1'
#
loop_
_entity.id
_entity.type
_entity.pdbx_description
1 polymer ?
#
loop_
_entity_poly.entity_id
_entity_poly.type
_entity_poly.pdbx_seq_one_letter_code
_entity_poly.pdbx_strand_id
1 'polypeptide(L)'
;MYDSIRPYNTAERRRIQKASALYETHLENILDLLSARGISEETARYHHLGYIDNDPIPGHEDYNQCITIPYMYPVWGGPAEIRKMRFRCSLQHDCKTHNHPKYLTPAGDTGSIYNMAAMANPAAEIHICEGEFDSMILEQYGWSAVALPGATSWQTFWTKFFEGYDHIYIWSDPDPAGDKMAQTLQTALPQATHVPLTIGDVTDTYLQAGKTGLTQALDTVLQ
;
A
#
# COMPACT_ATOMS: atom_id res chain seq x y z
N MET A 1 7.05 13.25 22.64
CA MET A 1 7.22 12.61 21.33
C MET A 1 5.97 11.84 20.86
N TYR A 2 4.85 11.92 21.60
CA TYR A 2 3.54 11.35 21.21
C TYR A 2 2.53 12.39 20.67
N ASP A 3 2.90 13.68 20.70
CA ASP A 3 2.01 14.80 20.33
C ASP A 3 1.74 14.93 18.81
N SER A 4 2.42 14.12 17.97
CA SER A 4 2.21 14.16 16.51
C SER A 4 1.18 13.15 15.99
N ILE A 5 0.70 12.22 16.82
CA ILE A 5 -0.34 11.26 16.43
C ILE A 5 -1.69 11.77 16.92
N ARG A 6 -2.24 12.73 16.20
CA ARG A 6 -3.62 13.15 16.43
C ARG A 6 -4.57 12.14 15.79
N PRO A 7 -5.37 11.39 16.58
CA PRO A 7 -6.40 10.55 15.98
C PRO A 7 -7.45 11.42 15.28
N TYR A 8 -7.84 11.04 14.06
CA TYR A 8 -8.96 11.68 13.39
C TYR A 8 -10.21 11.62 14.26
N ASN A 9 -10.88 12.74 14.44
CA ASN A 9 -12.17 12.76 15.12
C ASN A 9 -13.26 12.09 14.25
N THR A 10 -14.44 11.87 14.84
CA THR A 10 -15.54 11.18 14.14
C THR A 10 -15.99 11.90 12.88
N ALA A 11 -15.95 13.23 12.84
CA ALA A 11 -16.34 14.02 11.67
C ALA A 11 -15.32 13.87 10.54
N GLU A 12 -14.04 13.91 10.85
CA GLU A 12 -12.94 13.69 9.90
C GLU A 12 -13.01 12.28 9.31
N ARG A 13 -13.21 11.24 10.14
CA ARG A 13 -13.39 9.86 9.67
C ARG A 13 -14.57 9.71 8.72
N ARG A 14 -15.72 10.26 9.05
CA ARG A 14 -16.90 10.25 8.18
C ARG A 14 -16.67 10.98 6.86
N ARG A 15 -15.89 12.08 6.88
CA ARG A 15 -15.54 12.82 5.66
C ARG A 15 -14.66 11.96 4.74
N ILE A 16 -13.63 11.28 5.28
CA ILE A 16 -12.75 10.42 4.49
C ILE A 16 -13.53 9.23 3.90
N GLN A 17 -14.40 8.58 4.67
CA GLN A 17 -15.24 7.49 4.20
C GLN A 17 -16.18 7.92 3.07
N LYS A 18 -16.83 9.10 3.22
CA LYS A 18 -17.69 9.64 2.16
C LYS A 18 -16.91 10.01 0.90
N ALA A 19 -15.71 10.58 1.05
CA ALA A 19 -14.83 10.88 -0.06
C ALA A 19 -14.43 9.61 -0.81
N SER A 20 -14.01 8.59 -0.08
CA SER A 20 -13.64 7.30 -0.68
C SER A 20 -14.80 6.68 -1.45
N ALA A 21 -16.00 6.61 -0.84
CA ALA A 21 -17.18 6.07 -1.49
C ALA A 21 -17.58 6.86 -2.75
N LEU A 22 -17.41 8.18 -2.75
CA LEU A 22 -17.64 9.00 -3.94
C LEU A 22 -16.64 8.68 -5.04
N TYR A 23 -15.34 8.65 -4.73
CA TYR A 23 -14.29 8.41 -5.72
C TYR A 23 -14.30 6.98 -6.26
N GLU A 24 -14.73 6.01 -5.46
CA GLU A 24 -14.93 4.62 -5.88
C GLU A 24 -16.01 4.51 -6.99
N THR A 25 -17.00 5.42 -7.04
CA THR A 25 -17.97 5.45 -8.15
C THR A 25 -17.34 5.77 -9.50
N HIS A 26 -16.13 6.34 -9.52
CA HIS A 26 -15.38 6.66 -10.74
C HIS A 26 -14.28 5.62 -11.06
N LEU A 27 -14.27 4.47 -10.37
CA LEU A 27 -13.27 3.42 -10.59
C LEU A 27 -13.19 2.96 -12.05
N GLU A 28 -14.33 2.89 -12.73
CA GLU A 28 -14.42 2.47 -14.13
C GLU A 28 -13.51 3.29 -15.06
N ASN A 29 -13.27 4.57 -14.74
CA ASN A 29 -12.44 5.47 -15.55
C ASN A 29 -10.95 5.10 -15.55
N ILE A 30 -10.52 4.23 -14.63
CA ILE A 30 -9.11 3.85 -14.45
C ILE A 30 -8.86 2.34 -14.49
N LEU A 31 -9.85 1.51 -14.77
CA LEU A 31 -9.69 0.05 -14.81
C LEU A 31 -8.60 -0.40 -15.78
N ASP A 32 -8.54 0.17 -16.96
CA ASP A 32 -7.49 -0.16 -17.95
C ASP A 32 -6.09 0.19 -17.40
N LEU A 33 -5.96 1.30 -16.72
CA LEU A 33 -4.69 1.73 -16.12
C LEU A 33 -4.29 0.81 -14.95
N LEU A 34 -5.23 0.38 -14.14
CA LEU A 34 -5.00 -0.56 -13.04
C LEU A 34 -4.66 -1.96 -13.59
N SER A 35 -5.38 -2.42 -14.61
CA SER A 35 -5.10 -3.68 -15.30
C SER A 35 -3.70 -3.70 -15.92
N ALA A 36 -3.27 -2.61 -16.55
CA ALA A 36 -1.91 -2.46 -17.07
C ALA A 36 -0.82 -2.52 -15.99
N ARG A 37 -1.20 -2.39 -14.71
CA ARG A 37 -0.35 -2.54 -13.52
C ARG A 37 -0.55 -3.88 -12.81
N GLY A 38 -1.29 -4.80 -13.40
CA GLY A 38 -1.55 -6.11 -12.83
C GLY A 38 -2.62 -6.15 -11.74
N ILE A 39 -3.32 -5.04 -11.49
CA ILE A 39 -4.41 -4.98 -10.51
C ILE A 39 -5.73 -5.34 -11.19
N SER A 40 -6.37 -6.41 -10.72
CA SER A 40 -7.69 -6.80 -11.19
C SER A 40 -8.78 -5.84 -10.69
N GLU A 41 -9.92 -5.81 -11.39
CA GLU A 41 -11.09 -5.05 -10.93
C GLU A 41 -11.54 -5.52 -9.53
N GLU A 42 -11.55 -6.84 -9.27
CA GLU A 42 -11.90 -7.40 -7.97
C GLU A 42 -10.99 -6.86 -6.87
N THR A 43 -9.69 -6.87 -7.10
CA THR A 43 -8.69 -6.31 -6.17
C THR A 43 -8.89 -4.80 -5.98
N ALA A 44 -9.11 -4.07 -7.05
CA ALA A 44 -9.36 -2.63 -6.99
C ALA A 44 -10.60 -2.30 -6.13
N ARG A 45 -11.68 -3.05 -6.29
CA ARG A 45 -12.91 -2.90 -5.49
C ARG A 45 -12.71 -3.33 -4.03
N TYR A 46 -11.98 -4.42 -3.80
CA TYR A 46 -11.66 -4.88 -2.44
C TYR A 46 -10.86 -3.82 -1.65
N HIS A 47 -9.92 -3.14 -2.31
CA HIS A 47 -9.12 -2.07 -1.71
C HIS A 47 -9.79 -0.69 -1.79
N HIS A 48 -11.05 -0.60 -2.24
CA HIS A 48 -11.80 0.65 -2.40
C HIS A 48 -11.05 1.70 -3.22
N LEU A 49 -10.29 1.27 -4.24
CA LEU A 49 -9.64 2.21 -5.14
C LEU A 49 -10.68 3.06 -5.85
N GLY A 50 -10.34 4.29 -6.10
CA GLY A 50 -11.21 5.21 -6.81
C GLY A 50 -10.41 6.22 -7.62
N TYR A 51 -11.12 7.14 -8.22
CA TYR A 51 -10.54 8.15 -9.09
C TYR A 51 -11.16 9.52 -8.83
N ILE A 52 -10.33 10.55 -8.74
CA ILE A 52 -10.79 11.92 -8.74
C ILE A 52 -10.85 12.39 -10.19
N ASP A 53 -12.05 12.38 -10.74
CA ASP A 53 -12.34 13.05 -12.00
C ASP A 53 -12.48 14.57 -11.74
N ASN A 54 -12.91 15.37 -12.67
CA ASN A 54 -12.88 16.83 -12.60
C ASN A 54 -13.76 17.50 -11.51
N ASP A 55 -14.24 16.76 -10.53
CA ASP A 55 -15.08 17.25 -9.43
C ASP A 55 -14.58 16.74 -8.06
N PRO A 56 -13.44 17.26 -7.56
CA PRO A 56 -12.92 16.92 -6.23
C PRO A 56 -13.82 17.51 -5.14
N ILE A 57 -13.94 16.79 -4.01
CA ILE A 57 -14.58 17.39 -2.84
C ILE A 57 -13.72 18.54 -2.29
N PRO A 58 -14.32 19.51 -1.56
CA PRO A 58 -13.58 20.63 -0.97
C PRO A 58 -12.36 20.17 -0.15
N GLY A 59 -11.18 20.70 -0.48
CA GLY A 59 -9.88 20.36 0.11
C GLY A 59 -9.16 19.21 -0.57
N HIS A 60 -9.67 18.71 -1.71
CA HIS A 60 -8.99 17.74 -2.57
C HIS A 60 -8.70 18.28 -3.97
N GLU A 61 -8.74 19.60 -4.15
CA GLU A 61 -8.56 20.28 -5.44
C GLU A 61 -7.18 19.97 -6.08
N ASP A 62 -6.17 19.80 -5.24
CA ASP A 62 -4.80 19.48 -5.67
C ASP A 62 -4.62 18.03 -6.13
N TYR A 63 -5.62 17.16 -5.92
CA TYR A 63 -5.57 15.72 -6.24
C TYR A 63 -6.40 15.35 -7.47
N ASN A 64 -6.77 16.33 -8.27
CA ASN A 64 -7.50 16.08 -9.51
C ASN A 64 -6.73 15.15 -10.42
N GLN A 65 -7.41 14.25 -11.12
CA GLN A 65 -6.83 13.20 -11.96
C GLN A 65 -5.88 12.26 -11.21
N CYS A 66 -6.15 12.01 -9.92
CA CYS A 66 -5.40 11.03 -9.14
C CYS A 66 -6.24 9.78 -8.86
N ILE A 67 -5.56 8.65 -8.83
CA ILE A 67 -6.06 7.42 -8.21
C ILE A 67 -6.10 7.67 -6.70
N THR A 68 -7.22 7.35 -6.06
CA THR A 68 -7.33 7.36 -4.62
C THR A 68 -7.01 5.98 -4.04
N ILE A 69 -6.16 5.95 -3.02
CA ILE A 69 -5.70 4.74 -2.35
C ILE A 69 -6.10 4.84 -0.88
N PRO A 70 -7.26 4.26 -0.50
CA PRO A 70 -7.72 4.26 0.88
C PRO A 70 -6.87 3.35 1.76
N TYR A 71 -6.57 3.80 2.97
CA TYR A 71 -5.89 3.03 4.00
C TYR A 71 -6.91 2.47 4.97
N MET A 72 -7.07 1.16 4.95
CA MET A 72 -8.01 0.43 5.77
C MET A 72 -7.36 -0.03 7.09
N TYR A 73 -8.09 0.17 8.18
CA TYR A 73 -7.67 -0.21 9.52
C TYR A 73 -8.65 -1.21 10.12
N PRO A 74 -8.16 -2.24 10.82
CA PRO A 74 -9.04 -3.19 11.49
C PRO A 74 -9.85 -2.51 12.58
N VAL A 75 -11.10 -2.94 12.74
CA VAL A 75 -12.01 -2.52 13.82
C VAL A 75 -12.46 -3.75 14.57
N TRP A 76 -12.35 -3.71 15.88
CA TRP A 76 -12.76 -4.83 16.72
C TRP A 76 -14.26 -5.11 16.56
N GLY A 77 -14.59 -6.33 16.12
CA GLY A 77 -15.98 -6.77 15.96
C GLY A 77 -16.76 -6.12 14.82
N GLY A 78 -16.08 -5.42 13.89
CA GLY A 78 -16.70 -4.76 12.75
C GLY A 78 -15.85 -4.83 11.48
N PRO A 79 -16.39 -4.34 10.36
CA PRO A 79 -15.63 -4.22 9.12
C PRO A 79 -14.48 -3.23 9.29
N ALA A 80 -13.44 -3.39 8.49
CA ALA A 80 -12.34 -2.42 8.44
C ALA A 80 -12.85 -1.02 8.08
N GLU A 81 -12.23 0.01 8.64
CA GLU A 81 -12.56 1.41 8.39
C GLU A 81 -11.47 2.10 7.56
N ILE A 82 -11.88 2.88 6.57
CA ILE A 82 -11.00 3.79 5.87
C ILE A 82 -10.73 4.99 6.80
N ARG A 83 -9.47 5.16 7.19
CA ARG A 83 -9.05 6.25 8.10
C ARG A 83 -8.14 7.27 7.46
N LYS A 84 -7.58 6.93 6.30
CA LYS A 84 -6.63 7.75 5.57
C LYS A 84 -6.81 7.49 4.08
N MET A 85 -6.39 8.44 3.27
CA MET A 85 -6.35 8.31 1.82
C MET A 85 -5.05 8.91 1.29
N ARG A 86 -4.41 8.20 0.39
CA ARG A 86 -3.27 8.68 -0.37
C ARG A 86 -3.69 8.82 -1.83
N PHE A 87 -2.99 9.64 -2.57
CA PHE A 87 -3.32 9.94 -3.97
C PHE A 87 -2.12 9.62 -4.85
N ARG A 88 -2.40 9.07 -6.02
CA ARG A 88 -1.37 8.78 -7.01
C ARG A 88 -1.77 9.39 -8.35
N CYS A 89 -0.87 10.17 -8.94
CA CYS A 89 -1.05 10.71 -10.28
C CYS A 89 -1.36 9.58 -11.28
N SER A 90 -2.46 9.69 -12.02
CA SER A 90 -2.87 8.72 -13.04
C SER A 90 -2.33 9.04 -14.42
N LEU A 91 -1.80 10.26 -14.61
CA LEU A 91 -1.34 10.72 -15.92
C LEU A 91 -0.11 9.94 -16.39
N GLN A 92 -0.10 9.59 -17.66
CA GLN A 92 1.02 8.88 -18.31
C GLN A 92 2.15 9.85 -18.68
N HIS A 93 2.83 10.36 -17.66
CA HIS A 93 3.99 11.23 -17.82
C HIS A 93 5.02 11.00 -16.72
N ASP A 94 6.23 11.49 -16.90
CA ASP A 94 7.19 11.57 -15.80
C ASP A 94 6.84 12.75 -14.88
N CYS A 95 6.31 12.45 -13.69
CA CYS A 95 5.90 13.43 -12.70
C CYS A 95 7.04 14.38 -12.29
N LYS A 96 8.30 13.92 -12.32
CA LYS A 96 9.46 14.74 -11.98
C LYS A 96 9.70 15.84 -13.02
N THR A 97 9.56 15.52 -14.30
CA THR A 97 9.70 16.52 -15.38
C THR A 97 8.56 17.52 -15.39
N HIS A 98 7.39 17.14 -14.84
CA HIS A 98 6.23 18.03 -14.66
C HIS A 98 6.18 18.71 -13.30
N ASN A 99 7.27 18.59 -12.53
CA ASN A 99 7.50 19.29 -11.26
C ASN A 99 6.43 19.02 -10.18
N HIS A 100 5.91 17.79 -10.12
CA HIS A 100 5.05 17.32 -9.03
C HIS A 100 5.40 15.87 -8.62
N PRO A 101 5.11 15.46 -7.36
CA PRO A 101 5.36 14.10 -6.92
C PRO A 101 4.36 13.11 -7.55
N LYS A 102 4.81 11.86 -7.77
CA LYS A 102 3.97 10.75 -8.25
C LYS A 102 2.88 10.38 -7.24
N TYR A 103 3.24 10.46 -5.95
CA TYR A 103 2.32 10.24 -4.83
C TYR A 103 2.15 11.51 -4.03
N LEU A 104 0.90 11.81 -3.67
CA LEU A 104 0.54 12.96 -2.85
C LEU A 104 -0.16 12.46 -1.59
N THR A 105 0.08 13.20 -0.51
CA THR A 105 -0.49 12.91 0.81
C THR A 105 -1.03 14.21 1.39
N PRO A 106 -2.20 14.21 2.04
CA PRO A 106 -2.72 15.42 2.67
C PRO A 106 -1.73 16.06 3.62
N ALA A 107 -1.70 17.38 3.66
CA ALA A 107 -0.80 18.14 4.52
C ALA A 107 -1.02 17.75 5.99
N GLY A 108 0.07 17.54 6.72
CA GLY A 108 0.04 17.13 8.13
C GLY A 108 -0.21 15.65 8.36
N ASP A 109 -0.37 14.85 7.30
CA ASP A 109 -0.49 13.40 7.42
C ASP A 109 0.90 12.77 7.67
N THR A 110 0.96 11.86 8.62
CA THR A 110 2.17 11.08 8.93
C THR A 110 2.16 9.75 8.20
N GLY A 111 3.34 9.20 7.90
CA GLY A 111 3.46 7.86 7.33
C GLY A 111 2.69 6.81 8.14
N SER A 112 2.03 5.90 7.45
CA SER A 112 1.26 4.79 8.05
C SER A 112 1.48 3.54 7.24
N ILE A 113 1.39 2.38 7.86
CA ILE A 113 1.36 1.10 7.15
C ILE A 113 0.08 1.04 6.32
N TYR A 114 0.22 0.72 5.04
CA TYR A 114 -0.91 0.48 4.16
C TYR A 114 -1.52 -0.90 4.46
N ASN A 115 -2.83 -1.01 4.30
CA ASN A 115 -3.59 -2.25 4.44
C ASN A 115 -3.42 -2.95 5.80
N MET A 116 -3.44 -2.19 6.88
CA MET A 116 -3.43 -2.79 8.22
C MET A 116 -4.63 -3.73 8.48
N ALA A 117 -5.67 -3.69 7.63
CA ALA A 117 -6.80 -4.62 7.70
C ALA A 117 -6.35 -6.08 7.48
N ALA A 118 -5.34 -6.33 6.65
CA ALA A 118 -4.77 -7.67 6.45
C ALA A 118 -4.24 -8.28 7.75
N MET A 119 -3.79 -7.45 8.70
CA MET A 119 -3.28 -7.90 9.99
C MET A 119 -4.38 -8.32 10.99
N ALA A 120 -5.66 -8.11 10.66
CA ALA A 120 -6.77 -8.54 11.51
C ALA A 120 -7.02 -10.05 11.45
N ASN A 121 -6.57 -10.70 10.40
CA ASN A 121 -6.69 -12.15 10.23
C ASN A 121 -5.43 -12.81 10.79
N PRO A 122 -5.55 -13.70 11.80
CA PRO A 122 -4.39 -14.43 12.30
C PRO A 122 -3.87 -15.34 11.19
N ALA A 123 -2.70 -15.02 10.69
CA ALA A 123 -1.92 -15.82 9.75
C ALA A 123 -0.56 -16.09 10.37
N ALA A 124 0.04 -17.23 10.02
CA ALA A 124 1.41 -17.53 10.46
C ALA A 124 2.45 -16.62 9.78
N GLU A 125 2.08 -16.05 8.62
CA GLU A 125 2.96 -15.25 7.79
C GLU A 125 2.33 -13.92 7.35
N ILE A 126 3.19 -12.93 7.11
CA ILE A 126 2.81 -11.66 6.50
C ILE A 126 3.91 -11.16 5.57
N HIS A 127 3.49 -10.49 4.50
CA HIS A 127 4.37 -9.89 3.51
C HIS A 127 4.42 -8.37 3.68
N ILE A 128 5.62 -7.80 3.64
CA ILE A 128 5.84 -6.34 3.71
C ILE A 128 6.42 -5.88 2.38
N CYS A 129 5.70 -4.99 1.69
CA CYS A 129 6.12 -4.39 0.42
C CYS A 129 6.55 -2.94 0.59
N GLU A 130 7.27 -2.42 -0.41
CA GLU A 130 7.62 -1.00 -0.47
C GLU A 130 6.46 -0.13 -0.96
N GLY A 131 5.64 -0.64 -1.89
CA GLY A 131 4.53 0.08 -2.51
C GLY A 131 3.15 -0.51 -2.24
N GLU A 132 2.13 0.36 -2.27
CA GLU A 132 0.73 -0.06 -2.05
C GLU A 132 0.27 -1.05 -3.12
N PHE A 133 0.63 -0.84 -4.39
CA PHE A 133 0.23 -1.72 -5.49
C PHE A 133 0.89 -3.08 -5.39
N ASP A 134 2.12 -3.14 -4.91
CA ASP A 134 2.84 -4.40 -4.69
C ASP A 134 2.12 -5.27 -3.66
N SER A 135 1.70 -4.68 -2.55
CA SER A 135 0.92 -5.43 -1.55
C SER A 135 -0.44 -5.88 -2.09
N MET A 136 -1.11 -5.07 -2.93
CA MET A 136 -2.36 -5.46 -3.57
C MET A 136 -2.16 -6.67 -4.50
N ILE A 137 -1.06 -6.73 -5.25
CA ILE A 137 -0.72 -7.87 -6.12
C ILE A 137 -0.50 -9.13 -5.29
N LEU A 138 0.22 -9.06 -4.17
CA LEU A 138 0.40 -10.22 -3.29
C LEU A 138 -0.94 -10.69 -2.72
N GLU A 139 -1.79 -9.79 -2.25
CA GLU A 139 -3.13 -10.13 -1.75
C GLU A 139 -4.04 -10.74 -2.82
N GLN A 140 -3.92 -10.32 -4.06
CA GLN A 140 -4.63 -10.88 -5.21
C GLN A 140 -4.38 -12.38 -5.36
N TYR A 141 -3.28 -12.89 -4.82
CA TYR A 141 -2.90 -14.30 -4.82
C TYR A 141 -3.05 -15.00 -3.48
N GLY A 142 -3.71 -14.35 -2.52
CA GLY A 142 -4.03 -14.91 -1.22
C GLY A 142 -2.94 -14.78 -0.16
N TRP A 143 -1.92 -13.97 -0.38
CA TRP A 143 -0.87 -13.69 0.59
C TRP A 143 -1.21 -12.43 1.38
N SER A 144 -1.34 -12.52 2.70
CA SER A 144 -1.59 -11.34 3.54
C SER A 144 -0.44 -10.35 3.41
N ALA A 145 -0.70 -9.15 2.91
CA ALA A 145 0.33 -8.18 2.60
C ALA A 145 -0.01 -6.77 3.08
N VAL A 146 1.03 -6.09 3.55
CA VAL A 146 1.00 -4.67 3.92
C VAL A 146 2.10 -3.92 3.16
N ALA A 147 1.97 -2.60 3.04
CA ALA A 147 3.04 -1.81 2.45
C ALA A 147 3.50 -0.68 3.37
N LEU A 148 4.79 -0.32 3.26
CA LEU A 148 5.34 0.86 3.89
C LEU A 148 5.25 2.05 2.93
N PRO A 149 5.01 3.27 3.42
CA PRO A 149 4.88 4.46 2.57
C PRO A 149 6.25 4.99 2.07
N GLY A 150 7.14 4.10 1.68
CA GLY A 150 8.50 4.35 1.20
C GLY A 150 9.59 3.74 2.10
N ALA A 151 10.74 3.45 1.52
CA ALA A 151 11.84 2.69 2.12
C ALA A 151 12.38 3.23 3.47
N THR A 152 12.21 4.52 3.75
CA THR A 152 12.72 5.17 4.96
C THR A 152 11.65 5.48 5.99
N SER A 153 10.43 5.00 5.81
CA SER A 153 9.27 5.36 6.63
C SER A 153 9.13 4.55 7.91
N TRP A 154 9.94 3.48 8.09
CA TRP A 154 9.84 2.61 9.25
C TRP A 154 9.90 3.36 10.56
N GLN A 155 8.98 3.04 11.47
CA GLN A 155 8.96 3.57 12.82
C GLN A 155 9.08 2.42 13.83
N THR A 156 9.99 2.57 14.80
CA THR A 156 10.33 1.50 15.76
C THR A 156 9.11 0.93 16.48
N PHE A 157 8.10 1.75 16.78
CA PHE A 157 6.90 1.24 17.47
C PHE A 157 6.04 0.32 16.60
N TRP A 158 6.20 0.31 15.27
CA TRP A 158 5.50 -0.61 14.38
C TRP A 158 5.92 -2.07 14.58
N THR A 159 7.10 -2.33 15.15
CA THR A 159 7.55 -3.68 15.52
C THR A 159 6.47 -4.46 16.26
N LYS A 160 5.71 -3.76 17.13
CA LYS A 160 4.62 -4.36 17.91
C LYS A 160 3.50 -4.99 17.08
N PHE A 161 3.27 -4.50 15.87
CA PHE A 161 2.24 -5.06 14.99
C PHE A 161 2.66 -6.40 14.38
N PHE A 162 3.94 -6.72 14.39
CA PHE A 162 4.52 -7.89 13.75
C PHE A 162 4.96 -8.98 14.74
N GLU A 163 4.88 -8.76 16.04
CA GLU A 163 5.37 -9.71 17.07
C GLU A 163 4.65 -11.06 17.05
N GLY A 164 3.45 -11.14 16.49
CA GLY A 164 2.65 -12.38 16.47
C GLY A 164 2.84 -13.25 15.22
N TYR A 165 3.67 -12.85 14.28
CA TYR A 165 3.91 -13.61 13.05
C TYR A 165 5.12 -14.51 13.18
N ASP A 166 4.98 -15.77 12.75
CA ASP A 166 6.07 -16.75 12.70
C ASP A 166 7.05 -16.42 11.57
N HIS A 167 6.53 -15.94 10.43
CA HIS A 167 7.29 -15.60 9.25
C HIS A 167 6.89 -14.21 8.72
N ILE A 168 7.89 -13.40 8.38
CA ILE A 168 7.71 -12.10 7.76
C ILE A 168 8.56 -12.05 6.50
N TYR A 169 7.95 -11.82 5.35
CA TYR A 169 8.66 -11.74 4.06
C TYR A 169 8.72 -10.28 3.60
N ILE A 170 9.93 -9.79 3.34
CA ILE A 170 10.17 -8.41 2.91
C ILE A 170 10.40 -8.43 1.40
N TRP A 171 9.55 -7.71 0.67
CA TRP A 171 9.61 -7.52 -0.77
C TRP A 171 10.01 -6.08 -1.05
N SER A 172 11.25 -5.85 -1.38
CA SER A 172 11.78 -4.51 -1.68
C SER A 172 12.30 -4.44 -3.12
N ASP A 173 12.34 -3.23 -3.66
CA ASP A 173 12.90 -2.97 -4.98
C ASP A 173 14.37 -3.38 -5.01
N PRO A 174 14.90 -3.90 -6.13
CA PRO A 174 16.30 -4.28 -6.27
C PRO A 174 17.18 -3.04 -6.52
N ASP A 175 17.15 -2.10 -5.58
CA ASP A 175 17.91 -0.87 -5.59
C ASP A 175 18.47 -0.53 -4.20
N PRO A 176 19.39 0.46 -4.07
CA PRO A 176 19.97 0.81 -2.77
C PRO A 176 18.96 1.27 -1.71
N ALA A 177 17.79 1.79 -2.10
CA ALA A 177 16.75 2.20 -1.14
C ALA A 177 16.01 0.98 -0.60
N GLY A 178 15.66 0.03 -1.48
CA GLY A 178 15.07 -1.25 -1.10
C GLY A 178 15.99 -2.12 -0.26
N ASP A 179 17.29 -2.18 -0.58
CA ASP A 179 18.30 -2.87 0.24
C ASP A 179 18.33 -2.28 1.67
N LYS A 180 18.32 -0.95 1.78
CA LYS A 180 18.29 -0.27 3.07
C LYS A 180 17.02 -0.55 3.84
N MET A 181 15.87 -0.59 3.17
CA MET A 181 14.59 -0.98 3.77
C MET A 181 14.67 -2.41 4.33
N ALA A 182 15.14 -3.36 3.52
CA ALA A 182 15.27 -4.76 3.94
C ALA A 182 16.17 -4.89 5.18
N GLN A 183 17.35 -4.27 5.19
CA GLN A 183 18.26 -4.25 6.34
C GLN A 183 17.63 -3.64 7.58
N THR A 184 16.90 -2.54 7.44
CA THR A 184 16.21 -1.88 8.55
C THR A 184 15.15 -2.78 9.15
N LEU A 185 14.35 -3.44 8.30
CA LEU A 185 13.29 -4.35 8.74
C LEU A 185 13.85 -5.62 9.37
N GLN A 186 14.88 -6.24 8.80
CA GLN A 186 15.53 -7.43 9.37
C GLN A 186 16.17 -7.12 10.75
N THR A 187 16.68 -5.89 10.93
CA THR A 187 17.20 -5.46 12.23
C THR A 187 16.08 -5.30 13.26
N ALA A 188 14.93 -4.78 12.85
CA ALA A 188 13.78 -4.52 13.74
C ALA A 188 12.94 -5.77 13.99
N LEU A 189 12.92 -6.72 13.06
CA LEU A 189 12.10 -7.92 13.02
C LEU A 189 13.03 -9.12 12.73
N PRO A 190 13.64 -9.75 13.75
CA PRO A 190 14.64 -10.80 13.53
C PRO A 190 14.13 -12.03 12.77
N GLN A 191 12.81 -12.30 12.79
CA GLN A 191 12.15 -13.35 12.02
C GLN A 191 11.88 -12.99 10.56
N ALA A 192 12.23 -11.75 10.14
CA ALA A 192 11.95 -11.31 8.79
C ALA A 192 13.02 -11.80 7.78
N THR A 193 12.55 -12.29 6.65
CA THR A 193 13.38 -12.78 5.55
C THR A 193 13.18 -11.88 4.32
N HIS A 194 14.27 -11.40 3.74
CA HIS A 194 14.23 -10.64 2.49
C HIS A 194 14.05 -11.57 1.30
N VAL A 195 13.03 -11.33 0.50
CA VAL A 195 12.77 -12.04 -0.77
C VAL A 195 13.46 -11.27 -1.89
N PRO A 196 14.52 -11.83 -2.50
CA PRO A 196 15.26 -11.13 -3.54
C PRO A 196 14.45 -11.06 -4.84
N LEU A 197 14.21 -9.86 -5.33
CA LEU A 197 13.65 -9.63 -6.66
C LEU A 197 14.77 -9.31 -7.66
N THR A 198 14.62 -9.77 -8.90
CA THR A 198 15.64 -9.61 -9.95
C THR A 198 15.14 -8.86 -11.18
N ILE A 199 13.83 -8.67 -11.29
CA ILE A 199 13.17 -8.11 -12.48
C ILE A 199 12.75 -6.65 -12.25
N GLY A 200 12.69 -6.21 -11.01
CA GLY A 200 12.13 -4.92 -10.57
C GLY A 200 11.33 -5.15 -9.30
N ASP A 201 10.33 -4.34 -9.03
CA ASP A 201 9.43 -4.51 -7.90
C ASP A 201 8.50 -5.74 -8.05
N VAL A 202 7.59 -5.93 -7.10
CA VAL A 202 6.57 -7.00 -7.16
C VAL A 202 5.68 -6.83 -8.40
N THR A 203 5.31 -5.60 -8.72
CA THR A 203 4.50 -5.27 -9.90
C THR A 203 5.21 -5.68 -11.19
N ASP A 204 6.47 -5.31 -11.36
CA ASP A 204 7.28 -5.63 -12.53
C ASP A 204 7.49 -7.15 -12.66
N THR A 205 7.82 -7.82 -11.56
CA THR A 205 7.98 -9.28 -11.51
C THR A 205 6.68 -9.98 -11.91
N TYR A 206 5.54 -9.51 -11.41
CA TYR A 206 4.25 -10.05 -11.77
C TYR A 206 3.90 -9.83 -13.25
N LEU A 207 4.09 -8.62 -13.76
CA LEU A 207 3.78 -8.31 -15.17
C LEU A 207 4.62 -9.12 -16.15
N GLN A 208 5.86 -9.45 -15.78
CA GLN A 208 6.76 -10.24 -16.65
C GLN A 208 6.56 -11.75 -16.51
N ALA A 209 6.34 -12.27 -15.30
CA ALA A 209 6.38 -13.71 -15.02
C ALA A 209 5.12 -14.24 -14.29
N GLY A 210 4.12 -13.41 -14.07
CA GLY A 210 2.88 -13.77 -13.40
C GLY A 210 3.09 -14.22 -11.94
N LYS A 211 2.08 -14.88 -11.38
CA LYS A 211 2.17 -15.49 -10.04
C LYS A 211 3.38 -16.43 -9.90
N THR A 212 3.71 -17.15 -10.97
CA THR A 212 4.84 -18.10 -10.96
C THR A 212 6.15 -17.41 -10.62
N GLY A 213 6.41 -16.21 -11.16
CA GLY A 213 7.61 -15.45 -10.86
C GLY A 213 7.70 -15.05 -9.40
N LEU A 214 6.58 -14.61 -8.81
CA LEU A 214 6.51 -14.27 -7.38
C LEU A 214 6.72 -15.51 -6.49
N THR A 215 6.08 -16.65 -6.83
CA THR A 215 6.25 -17.90 -6.10
C THR A 215 7.70 -18.38 -6.16
N GLN A 216 8.34 -18.33 -7.33
CA GLN A 216 9.74 -18.70 -7.48
C GLN A 216 10.67 -17.82 -6.64
N ALA A 217 10.43 -16.51 -6.60
CA ALA A 217 11.20 -15.61 -5.74
C ALA A 217 11.07 -15.99 -4.25
N LEU A 218 9.84 -16.27 -3.79
CA LEU A 218 9.59 -16.69 -2.42
C LEU A 218 10.25 -18.05 -2.11
N ASP A 219 10.16 -19.02 -3.02
CA ASP A 219 10.75 -20.37 -2.86
C ASP A 219 12.28 -20.34 -2.67
N THR A 220 12.95 -19.29 -3.15
CA THR A 220 14.42 -19.15 -2.94
C THR A 220 14.81 -18.97 -1.48
N VAL A 221 13.87 -18.54 -0.63
CA VAL A 221 14.12 -18.25 0.79
C VAL A 221 13.40 -19.21 1.73
N LEU A 222 12.62 -20.16 1.21
CA LEU A 222 11.93 -21.20 1.97
C LEU A 222 12.72 -22.50 2.09
N GLN A 223 13.95 -22.54 1.56
CA GLN A 223 14.82 -23.74 1.53
C GLN A 223 15.64 -23.93 2.79
#